data_1454bf9461808683eee5594f071979fe
#
_entry.id   1454bf9461808683eee5594f071979fe
#
_cell.length_a   1.000
_cell.length_b   1.000
_cell.length_c   1.000
_cell.angle_alpha   90.00
_cell.angle_beta   90.00
_cell.angle_gamma   90.00
#
_symmetry.space_group_name_H-M   'P 1'
#
loop_
_entity.id
_entity.type
_entity.pdbx_description
1 polymer ?
#
loop_
_entity_poly.entity_id
_entity_poly.type
_entity_poly.pdbx_seq_one_letter_code
_entity_poly.pdbx_strand_id
1 'polypeptide(L)'
;MTTALDIRRLTYADLPQVIAIERRAFPTPWSLAMFVLELSKPGGVCLAARRDGALVGYLICSRYDTVWHVMNVAVDPGMRRIGVATTLLYELLERVGDDNARFTLEVRTSNAAAIALYERFGFRTAGTRRRYYQDNGEDALIMWRTRATLHGSLEDVPNAGPVR
;
A
#
# COMPACT_ATOMS: atom_id res chain seq x y z
N MET A 1 -21.89 -19.34 -2.74
CA MET A 1 -21.76 -18.05 -3.43
C MET A 1 -20.63 -17.25 -2.83
N THR A 2 -19.69 -16.83 -3.65
CA THR A 2 -18.62 -15.96 -3.22
C THR A 2 -19.16 -14.53 -3.15
N THR A 3 -19.12 -13.91 -1.98
CA THR A 3 -19.54 -12.52 -1.85
C THR A 3 -18.42 -11.64 -2.43
N ALA A 4 -18.78 -10.76 -3.35
CA ALA A 4 -17.84 -9.84 -3.96
C ALA A 4 -17.32 -8.83 -2.94
N LEU A 5 -16.08 -8.38 -3.13
CA LEU A 5 -15.52 -7.29 -2.36
C LEU A 5 -16.12 -5.97 -2.86
N ASP A 6 -16.49 -5.12 -1.92
CA ASP A 6 -16.96 -3.77 -2.21
C ASP A 6 -15.84 -2.79 -1.85
N ILE A 7 -15.30 -2.11 -2.85
CA ILE A 7 -14.20 -1.17 -2.66
C ILE A 7 -14.76 0.23 -2.75
N ARG A 8 -14.60 0.99 -1.69
CA ARG A 8 -15.07 2.37 -1.61
C ARG A 8 -14.00 3.28 -1.03
N ARG A 9 -14.21 4.59 -1.18
CA ARG A 9 -13.37 5.57 -0.52
C ARG A 9 -13.44 5.37 1.00
N LEU A 10 -12.28 5.33 1.63
CA LEU A 10 -12.17 5.27 3.08
C LEU A 10 -12.65 6.60 3.68
N THR A 11 -13.44 6.53 4.73
CA THR A 11 -13.98 7.70 5.43
C THR A 11 -13.57 7.67 6.90
N TYR A 12 -13.74 8.80 7.59
CA TYR A 12 -13.47 8.85 9.03
C TYR A 12 -14.32 7.85 9.81
N ALA A 13 -15.53 7.57 9.35
CA ALA A 13 -16.42 6.60 9.99
C ALA A 13 -15.85 5.17 9.97
N ASP A 14 -14.97 4.86 9.02
CA ASP A 14 -14.33 3.55 8.91
C ASP A 14 -13.18 3.36 9.92
N LEU A 15 -12.66 4.44 10.50
CA LEU A 15 -11.42 4.39 11.28
C LEU A 15 -11.45 3.46 12.49
N PRO A 16 -12.55 3.31 13.25
CA PRO A 16 -12.56 2.31 14.32
C PRO A 16 -12.24 0.91 13.83
N GLN A 17 -12.79 0.49 12.70
CA GLN A 17 -12.52 -0.82 12.10
C GLN A 17 -11.11 -0.90 11.50
N VAL A 18 -10.64 0.19 10.89
CA VAL A 18 -9.28 0.29 10.36
C VAL A 18 -8.26 0.10 11.48
N ILE A 19 -8.42 0.82 12.60
CA ILE A 19 -7.53 0.72 13.76
C ILE A 19 -7.49 -0.72 14.29
N ALA A 20 -8.64 -1.37 14.36
CA ALA A 20 -8.71 -2.75 14.83
C ALA A 20 -7.91 -3.70 13.94
N ILE A 21 -8.01 -3.53 12.61
CA ILE A 21 -7.23 -4.35 11.66
C ILE A 21 -5.74 -4.01 11.78
N GLU A 22 -5.40 -2.73 11.83
CA GLU A 22 -4.01 -2.26 11.92
C GLU A 22 -3.29 -2.89 13.11
N ARG A 23 -3.95 -2.91 14.27
CA ARG A 23 -3.38 -3.50 15.49
C ARG A 23 -3.17 -4.99 15.39
N ARG A 24 -4.02 -5.70 14.65
CA ARG A 24 -3.87 -7.14 14.45
C ARG A 24 -2.86 -7.49 13.37
N ALA A 25 -2.69 -6.60 12.39
CA ALA A 25 -1.87 -6.88 11.21
C ALA A 25 -0.41 -6.51 11.40
N PHE A 26 -0.09 -5.52 12.23
CA PHE A 26 1.26 -4.96 12.33
C PHE A 26 1.77 -4.91 13.76
N PRO A 27 3.07 -5.21 13.98
CA PRO A 27 3.68 -5.13 15.32
C PRO A 27 3.83 -3.68 15.79
N THR A 28 3.99 -2.74 14.88
CA THR A 28 4.09 -1.30 15.19
C THR A 28 2.99 -0.57 14.42
N PRO A 29 1.75 -0.58 14.95
CA PRO A 29 0.62 -0.02 14.21
C PRO A 29 0.66 1.50 14.15
N TRP A 30 0.06 2.05 13.10
CA TRP A 30 -0.20 3.48 13.01
C TRP A 30 -1.20 3.89 14.10
N SER A 31 -1.04 5.11 14.59
CA SER A 31 -2.00 5.72 15.51
C SER A 31 -3.22 6.27 14.74
N LEU A 32 -4.29 6.53 15.47
CA LEU A 32 -5.46 7.21 14.91
C LEU A 32 -5.07 8.53 14.25
N ALA A 33 -4.18 9.30 14.89
CA ALA A 33 -3.74 10.59 14.37
C ALA A 33 -3.07 10.48 13.00
N MET A 34 -2.30 9.42 12.79
CA MET A 34 -1.65 9.18 11.50
C MET A 34 -2.68 8.93 10.39
N PHE A 35 -3.71 8.14 10.67
CA PHE A 35 -4.79 7.91 9.69
C PHE A 35 -5.57 9.19 9.41
N VAL A 36 -5.90 9.95 10.44
CA VAL A 36 -6.62 11.23 10.27
C VAL A 36 -5.80 12.17 9.40
N LEU A 37 -4.50 12.26 9.65
CA LEU A 37 -3.61 13.11 8.86
C LEU A 37 -3.63 12.70 7.38
N GLU A 38 -3.49 11.41 7.10
CA GLU A 38 -3.46 10.94 5.71
C GLU A 38 -4.80 11.13 5.00
N LEU A 39 -5.91 10.87 5.68
CA LEU A 39 -7.26 11.09 5.12
C LEU A 39 -7.55 12.57 4.85
N SER A 40 -6.93 13.47 5.59
CA SER A 40 -7.16 14.91 5.43
C SER A 40 -6.36 15.53 4.28
N LYS A 41 -5.36 14.82 3.74
CA LYS A 41 -4.55 15.34 2.64
C LYS A 41 -5.33 15.36 1.34
N PRO A 42 -5.28 16.46 0.57
CA PRO A 42 -5.91 16.50 -0.75
C PRO A 42 -5.11 15.68 -1.75
N GLY A 43 -5.81 15.11 -2.74
CA GLY A 43 -5.18 14.45 -3.88
C GLY A 43 -4.74 13.01 -3.66
N GLY A 44 -4.84 12.48 -2.44
CA GLY A 44 -4.54 11.07 -2.18
C GLY A 44 -5.69 10.14 -2.56
N VAL A 45 -5.43 8.85 -2.52
CA VAL A 45 -6.43 7.80 -2.72
C VAL A 45 -6.40 6.89 -1.50
N CYS A 46 -7.49 6.88 -0.74
CA CYS A 46 -7.63 6.01 0.43
C CYS A 46 -8.86 5.13 0.21
N LEU A 47 -8.66 3.82 0.28
CA LEU A 47 -9.69 2.83 -0.08
C LEU A 47 -10.01 1.91 1.08
N ALA A 48 -11.27 1.53 1.18
CA ALA A 48 -11.77 0.54 2.12
C ALA A 48 -12.35 -0.63 1.35
N ALA A 49 -11.96 -1.84 1.71
CA ALA A 49 -12.52 -3.07 1.16
C ALA A 49 -13.48 -3.67 2.18
N ARG A 50 -14.71 -3.92 1.76
CA ARG A 50 -15.74 -4.52 2.61
C ARG A 50 -16.25 -5.82 1.99
N ARG A 51 -16.62 -6.73 2.86
CA ARG A 51 -17.30 -7.97 2.50
C ARG A 51 -18.40 -8.22 3.51
N ASP A 52 -19.63 -8.43 3.02
CA ASP A 52 -20.81 -8.62 3.88
C ASP A 52 -20.97 -7.49 4.94
N GLY A 53 -20.68 -6.25 4.53
CA GLY A 53 -20.80 -5.08 5.40
C GLY A 53 -19.65 -4.88 6.39
N ALA A 54 -18.69 -5.79 6.48
CA ALA A 54 -17.56 -5.67 7.39
C ALA A 54 -16.30 -5.21 6.63
N LEU A 55 -15.52 -4.34 7.25
CA LEU A 55 -14.23 -3.93 6.72
C LEU A 55 -13.27 -5.11 6.79
N VAL A 56 -12.65 -5.46 5.67
CA VAL A 56 -11.70 -6.58 5.58
C VAL A 56 -10.30 -6.16 5.16
N GLY A 57 -10.15 -4.92 4.71
CA GLY A 57 -8.84 -4.39 4.33
C GLY A 57 -8.93 -2.92 3.93
N TYR A 58 -7.78 -2.30 3.76
CA TYR A 58 -7.70 -0.89 3.37
C TYR A 58 -6.37 -0.60 2.71
N LEU A 59 -6.34 0.53 2.00
CA LEU A 59 -5.15 1.02 1.32
C LEU A 59 -5.07 2.53 1.48
N ILE A 60 -3.91 3.02 1.89
CA ILE A 60 -3.63 4.46 2.01
C ILE A 60 -2.55 4.81 0.99
N CYS A 61 -2.87 5.71 0.07
CA CYS A 61 -1.94 6.20 -0.93
C CYS A 61 -1.94 7.72 -0.92
N SER A 62 -0.79 8.32 -0.74
CA SER A 62 -0.61 9.76 -0.76
C SER A 62 0.03 10.20 -2.07
N ARG A 63 -0.21 11.43 -2.46
CA ARG A 63 0.43 12.02 -3.63
C ARG A 63 1.38 13.11 -3.16
N TYR A 64 2.65 12.97 -3.53
CA TYR A 64 3.69 13.96 -3.26
C TYR A 64 4.21 14.45 -4.61
N ASP A 65 3.87 15.68 -4.97
CA ASP A 65 4.19 16.26 -6.27
C ASP A 65 3.64 15.36 -7.40
N THR A 66 4.49 14.70 -8.18
CA THR A 66 4.09 13.83 -9.29
C THR A 66 4.17 12.34 -8.94
N VAL A 67 4.47 12.01 -7.69
CA VAL A 67 4.69 10.63 -7.26
C VAL A 67 3.61 10.19 -6.30
N TRP A 68 3.07 8.99 -6.53
CA TRP A 68 2.12 8.33 -5.64
C TRP A 68 2.88 7.42 -4.69
N HIS A 69 2.69 7.63 -3.40
CA HIS A 69 3.34 6.81 -2.36
C HIS A 69 2.30 5.93 -1.68
N VAL A 70 2.43 4.62 -1.86
CA VAL A 70 1.58 3.65 -1.18
C VAL A 70 2.09 3.54 0.25
N MET A 71 1.35 4.16 1.17
CA MET A 71 1.77 4.32 2.57
C MET A 71 1.44 3.11 3.43
N ASN A 72 0.31 2.47 3.16
CA ASN A 72 -0.17 1.37 3.99
C ASN A 72 -1.17 0.53 3.21
N VAL A 73 -0.99 -0.77 3.23
CA VAL A 73 -1.95 -1.74 2.70
C VAL A 73 -2.10 -2.83 3.74
N ALA A 74 -3.30 -3.08 4.17
CA ALA A 74 -3.55 -4.09 5.19
C ALA A 74 -4.80 -4.90 4.88
N VAL A 75 -4.75 -6.17 5.25
CA VAL A 75 -5.88 -7.10 5.16
C VAL A 75 -6.09 -7.70 6.53
N ASP A 76 -7.35 -7.81 6.95
CA ASP A 76 -7.67 -8.48 8.19
C ASP A 76 -7.03 -9.88 8.17
N PRO A 77 -6.23 -10.26 9.19
CA PRO A 77 -5.57 -11.57 9.20
C PRO A 77 -6.51 -12.75 8.99
N GLY A 78 -7.77 -12.64 9.39
CA GLY A 78 -8.77 -13.68 9.17
C GLY A 78 -9.28 -13.76 7.73
N MET A 79 -8.95 -12.79 6.89
CA MET A 79 -9.49 -12.66 5.53
C MET A 79 -8.39 -12.66 4.46
N ARG A 80 -7.23 -13.21 4.79
CA ARG A 80 -6.13 -13.34 3.83
C ARG A 80 -6.41 -14.43 2.80
N ARG A 81 -5.74 -14.35 1.64
CA ARG A 81 -5.80 -15.32 0.54
C ARG A 81 -7.11 -15.32 -0.25
N ILE A 82 -7.94 -14.29 -0.11
CA ILE A 82 -9.14 -14.13 -0.94
C ILE A 82 -9.02 -12.96 -1.92
N GLY A 83 -7.80 -12.43 -2.08
CA GLY A 83 -7.52 -11.40 -3.07
C GLY A 83 -7.86 -9.98 -2.65
N VAL A 84 -7.98 -9.68 -1.36
CA VAL A 84 -8.32 -8.33 -0.89
C VAL A 84 -7.25 -7.32 -1.29
N ALA A 85 -5.97 -7.61 -1.01
CA ALA A 85 -4.87 -6.71 -1.36
C ALA A 85 -4.75 -6.53 -2.88
N THR A 86 -4.90 -7.61 -3.64
CA THR A 86 -4.90 -7.57 -5.10
C THR A 86 -5.99 -6.64 -5.63
N THR A 87 -7.21 -6.76 -5.09
CA THR A 87 -8.34 -5.93 -5.50
C THR A 87 -8.12 -4.46 -5.13
N LEU A 88 -7.57 -4.20 -3.95
CA LEU A 88 -7.26 -2.84 -3.51
C LEU A 88 -6.21 -2.17 -4.42
N LEU A 89 -5.15 -2.88 -4.78
CA LEU A 89 -4.12 -2.36 -5.69
C LEU A 89 -4.67 -2.12 -7.09
N TYR A 90 -5.46 -3.05 -7.60
CA TYR A 90 -6.12 -2.88 -8.90
C TYR A 90 -6.99 -1.62 -8.91
N GLU A 91 -7.81 -1.44 -7.87
CA GLU A 91 -8.66 -0.25 -7.75
C GLU A 91 -7.87 1.03 -7.64
N LEU A 92 -6.73 1.00 -6.92
CA LEU A 92 -5.85 2.18 -6.85
C LEU A 92 -5.41 2.60 -8.26
N LEU A 93 -4.92 1.66 -9.05
CA LEU A 93 -4.44 1.95 -10.40
C LEU A 93 -5.57 2.45 -11.29
N GLU A 94 -6.76 1.85 -11.20
CA GLU A 94 -7.92 2.29 -11.97
C GLU A 94 -8.36 3.71 -11.59
N ARG A 95 -8.36 4.03 -10.31
CA ARG A 95 -8.78 5.36 -9.85
C ARG A 95 -7.79 6.45 -10.19
N VAL A 96 -6.49 6.15 -10.19
CA VAL A 96 -5.46 7.08 -10.66
C VAL A 96 -5.58 7.27 -12.16
N GLY A 97 -5.81 6.18 -12.91
CA GLY A 97 -6.16 6.23 -14.33
C GLY A 97 -5.14 6.90 -15.24
N ASP A 98 -3.85 6.87 -14.87
CA ASP A 98 -2.78 7.52 -15.63
C ASP A 98 -1.68 6.50 -15.89
N ASP A 99 -1.48 6.14 -17.16
CA ASP A 99 -0.46 5.18 -17.57
C ASP A 99 0.96 5.67 -17.32
N ASN A 100 1.15 6.97 -17.13
CA ASN A 100 2.44 7.57 -16.81
C ASN A 100 2.64 7.78 -15.33
N ALA A 101 1.69 7.40 -14.48
CA ALA A 101 1.80 7.58 -13.05
C ALA A 101 2.94 6.75 -12.48
N ARG A 102 3.67 7.36 -11.54
CA ARG A 102 4.76 6.69 -10.84
C ARG A 102 4.34 6.44 -9.41
N PHE A 103 4.55 5.20 -8.97
CA PHE A 103 4.23 4.75 -7.62
C PHE A 103 5.48 4.25 -6.93
N THR A 104 5.60 4.52 -5.65
CA THR A 104 6.68 3.97 -4.83
C THR A 104 6.12 3.47 -3.50
N LEU A 105 6.85 2.58 -2.87
CA LEU A 105 6.51 2.06 -1.55
C LEU A 105 7.76 1.50 -0.87
N GLU A 106 7.66 1.34 0.44
CA GLU A 106 8.63 0.58 1.23
C GLU A 106 7.95 -0.68 1.76
N VAL A 107 8.67 -1.79 1.75
CA VAL A 107 8.17 -3.07 2.24
C VAL A 107 9.29 -3.81 3.00
N ARG A 108 8.93 -4.49 4.11
CA ARG A 108 9.91 -5.28 4.86
C ARG A 108 10.54 -6.34 3.97
N THR A 109 11.84 -6.51 4.08
CA THR A 109 12.57 -7.53 3.32
C THR A 109 12.04 -8.94 3.58
N SER A 110 11.51 -9.18 4.78
CA SER A 110 10.95 -10.48 5.16
C SER A 110 9.52 -10.71 4.63
N ASN A 111 8.85 -9.68 4.12
CA ASN A 111 7.46 -9.80 3.68
C ASN A 111 7.39 -10.31 2.24
N ALA A 112 7.72 -11.60 2.07
CA ALA A 112 7.80 -12.22 0.75
C ALA A 112 6.47 -12.18 0.00
N ALA A 113 5.34 -12.34 0.70
CA ALA A 113 4.02 -12.32 0.08
C ALA A 113 3.69 -10.94 -0.49
N ALA A 114 3.99 -9.87 0.24
CA ALA A 114 3.75 -8.52 -0.23
C ALA A 114 4.68 -8.17 -1.41
N ILE A 115 5.95 -8.52 -1.31
CA ILE A 115 6.91 -8.29 -2.39
C ILE A 115 6.43 -8.96 -3.68
N ALA A 116 6.03 -10.23 -3.60
CA ALA A 116 5.51 -10.96 -4.75
C ALA A 116 4.25 -10.31 -5.32
N LEU A 117 3.36 -9.83 -4.46
CA LEU A 117 2.16 -9.13 -4.87
C LEU A 117 2.51 -7.86 -5.66
N TYR A 118 3.40 -7.03 -5.11
CA TYR A 118 3.80 -5.79 -5.77
C TYR A 118 4.51 -6.05 -7.10
N GLU A 119 5.35 -7.08 -7.15
CA GLU A 119 6.01 -7.48 -8.39
C GLU A 119 5.02 -7.87 -9.49
N ARG A 120 3.93 -8.54 -9.13
CA ARG A 120 2.86 -8.87 -10.09
C ARG A 120 2.20 -7.63 -10.68
N PHE A 121 2.20 -6.52 -9.94
CA PHE A 121 1.66 -5.24 -10.42
C PHE A 121 2.69 -4.37 -11.13
N GLY A 122 3.89 -4.90 -11.36
CA GLY A 122 4.93 -4.18 -12.10
C GLY A 122 5.87 -3.34 -11.26
N PHE A 123 5.79 -3.45 -9.93
CA PHE A 123 6.77 -2.84 -9.04
C PHE A 123 8.09 -3.61 -9.13
N ARG A 124 9.20 -2.87 -9.04
CA ARG A 124 10.54 -3.44 -9.01
C ARG A 124 11.34 -2.84 -7.87
N THR A 125 12.19 -3.65 -7.26
CA THR A 125 13.08 -3.16 -6.22
C THR A 125 14.13 -2.23 -6.82
N ALA A 126 14.25 -1.03 -6.27
CA ALA A 126 15.16 -0.01 -6.74
C ALA A 126 16.17 0.42 -5.68
N GLY A 127 16.01 -0.02 -4.44
CA GLY A 127 16.92 0.34 -3.35
C GLY A 127 16.52 -0.31 -2.05
N THR A 128 17.28 -0.02 -1.02
CA THR A 128 17.07 -0.55 0.33
C THR A 128 17.26 0.58 1.34
N ARG A 129 16.34 0.69 2.27
CA ARG A 129 16.50 1.54 3.45
C ARG A 129 16.97 0.66 4.60
N ARG A 130 18.20 0.83 5.04
CA ARG A 130 18.75 0.02 6.12
C ARG A 130 18.12 0.40 7.44
N ARG A 131 17.80 -0.61 8.27
CA ARG A 131 17.26 -0.46 9.62
C ARG A 131 16.06 0.50 9.68
N TYR A 132 15.20 0.38 8.66
CA TYR A 132 14.06 1.27 8.52
C TYR A 132 13.00 1.03 9.61
N TYR A 133 12.74 -0.23 9.94
CA TYR A 133 11.72 -0.61 10.91
C TYR A 133 12.33 -0.66 12.32
N GLN A 134 11.85 0.22 13.19
CA GLN A 134 12.44 0.39 14.52
C GLN A 134 12.13 -0.76 15.48
N ASP A 135 11.08 -1.53 15.23
CA ASP A 135 10.69 -2.63 16.11
C ASP A 135 11.74 -3.74 16.16
N ASN A 136 12.37 -4.09 15.02
CA ASN A 136 13.36 -5.16 14.97
C ASN A 136 14.62 -4.80 14.15
N GLY A 137 14.71 -3.57 13.68
CA GLY A 137 15.84 -3.12 12.87
C GLY A 137 15.87 -3.68 11.45
N GLU A 138 14.76 -4.23 10.99
CA GLU A 138 14.68 -4.82 9.65
C GLU A 138 14.81 -3.75 8.57
N ASP A 139 15.45 -4.12 7.44
CA ASP A 139 15.55 -3.26 6.27
C ASP A 139 14.22 -3.21 5.53
N ALA A 140 14.01 -2.11 4.80
CA ALA A 140 12.92 -1.99 3.86
C ALA A 140 13.46 -2.03 2.43
N LEU A 141 12.78 -2.75 1.55
CA LEU A 141 12.99 -2.59 0.12
C LEU A 141 12.20 -1.38 -0.35
N ILE A 142 12.82 -0.56 -1.19
CA ILE A 142 12.14 0.52 -1.90
C ILE A 142 11.76 -0.02 -3.26
N MET A 143 10.46 -0.01 -3.54
CA MET A 143 9.96 -0.50 -4.82
C MET A 143 9.31 0.64 -5.60
N TRP A 144 9.43 0.57 -6.92
CA TRP A 144 8.85 1.55 -7.84
C TRP A 144 8.05 0.85 -8.93
N ARG A 145 6.95 1.49 -9.32
CA ARG A 145 6.17 1.13 -10.50
C ARG A 145 6.10 2.33 -11.43
N THR A 146 6.65 2.18 -12.64
CA THR A 146 6.71 3.21 -13.67
C THR A 146 6.48 2.57 -15.03
N ARG A 147 6.46 3.35 -16.10
CA ARG A 147 6.39 2.77 -17.44
C ARG A 147 7.57 1.82 -17.70
N ALA A 148 8.78 2.22 -17.31
CA ALA A 148 9.97 1.40 -17.52
C ALA A 148 9.94 0.12 -16.68
N THR A 149 9.49 0.18 -15.43
CA THR A 149 9.44 -1.02 -14.58
C THR A 149 8.45 -2.06 -15.11
N LEU A 150 7.41 -1.65 -15.81
CA LEU A 150 6.47 -2.57 -16.44
C LEU A 150 7.16 -3.43 -17.51
N HIS A 151 8.27 -2.97 -18.04
CA HIS A 151 9.09 -3.67 -19.02
C HIS A 151 10.40 -4.20 -18.41
N GLY A 152 10.52 -4.18 -17.09
CA GLY A 152 11.67 -4.72 -16.37
C GLY A 152 12.87 -3.80 -16.26
N SER A 153 12.72 -2.50 -16.59
CA SER A 153 13.80 -1.52 -16.54
C SER A 153 13.60 -0.54 -15.38
N LEU A 154 14.70 0.00 -14.85
CA LEU A 154 14.70 1.04 -13.82
C LEU A 154 15.13 2.40 -14.37
N GLU A 155 15.19 2.56 -15.68
CA GLU A 155 15.80 3.76 -16.29
C GLU A 155 15.07 5.06 -15.98
N ASP A 156 13.76 5.02 -15.71
CA ASP A 156 12.97 6.19 -15.37
C ASP A 156 12.64 6.29 -13.88
N VAL A 157 13.23 5.44 -13.07
CA VAL A 157 13.06 5.48 -11.62
C VAL A 157 13.92 6.63 -11.07
N PRO A 158 13.31 7.53 -10.26
CA PRO A 158 14.10 8.58 -9.63
C PRO A 158 15.26 7.99 -8.85
N ASN A 159 16.41 8.66 -8.89
CA ASN A 159 17.60 8.16 -8.24
C ASN A 159 17.36 8.11 -6.72
N ALA A 160 16.90 6.96 -6.30
CA ALA A 160 16.67 6.67 -4.90
C ALA A 160 17.95 6.16 -4.25
N GLY A 161 19.12 6.56 -4.67
CA GLY A 161 20.40 6.09 -4.14
C GLY A 161 20.34 5.37 -2.78
N PRO A 162 21.34 4.77 -2.24
CA PRO A 162 21.23 4.05 -0.99
C PRO A 162 20.66 4.99 0.07
N VAL A 163 19.41 4.77 0.43
CA VAL A 163 18.78 5.58 1.46
C VAL A 163 19.30 5.11 2.78
N ARG A 164 19.89 6.02 3.48
CA ARG A 164 20.54 5.80 4.77
C ARG A 164 19.57 5.42 5.86
#